data_2cbb36a4bd38b12143c374a73f0fca05
#
_entry.id   2cbb36a4bd38b12143c374a73f0fca05
#
_cell.length_a   1.000
_cell.length_b   1.000
_cell.length_c   1.000
_cell.angle_alpha   90.00
_cell.angle_beta   90.00
_cell.angle_gamma   90.00
#
_symmetry.space_group_name_H-M   'P 1'
#
loop_
_entity.id
_entity.type
_entity.pdbx_description
1 polymer ?
#
loop_
_entity_poly.entity_id
_entity_poly.type
_entity_poly.pdbx_seq_one_letter_code
_entity_poly.pdbx_strand_id
1 'polypeptide(L)'
;IVGEDDELWILGDIGYRTSVRHLKSCLRQLRCRHLHAVIGNHVDWWLDNAPARDLFESIEPNSTAELTGLGIGRPQATETVNLSHFPYREDLAYGWPDDAVRFRDQALPFDGHRLLYGHTHQLSPGGARHEALNVGLDAWNLQPVSETQIADWFHAHATDSTHVSPLDMPDSPGPAPH
;
A
#
# COMPACT_ATOMS: atom_id res chain seq x y z
N ILE A 1 -9.22 -10.98 11.82
CA ILE A 1 -10.28 -10.93 10.80
C ILE A 1 -11.08 -9.67 11.07
N VAL A 2 -11.52 -8.98 10.03
CA VAL A 2 -12.20 -7.69 10.12
C VAL A 2 -13.56 -7.83 10.82
N GLY A 3 -13.79 -7.04 11.86
CA GLY A 3 -15.03 -6.95 12.62
C GLY A 3 -16.05 -5.98 12.00
N GLU A 4 -17.21 -5.87 12.64
CA GLU A 4 -18.33 -5.06 12.13
C GLU A 4 -18.07 -3.55 12.26
N ASP A 5 -17.42 -3.15 13.33
CA ASP A 5 -17.13 -1.74 13.66
C ASP A 5 -15.65 -1.38 13.33
N ASP A 6 -14.92 -2.27 12.67
CA ASP A 6 -13.58 -1.95 12.16
C ASP A 6 -13.68 -1.07 10.92
N GLU A 7 -12.63 -0.30 10.67
CA GLU A 7 -12.42 0.47 9.44
C GLU A 7 -11.51 -0.33 8.50
N LEU A 8 -11.97 -0.62 7.29
CA LEU A 8 -11.22 -1.39 6.30
C LEU A 8 -10.88 -0.55 5.08
N TRP A 9 -9.60 -0.37 4.84
CA TRP A 9 -9.06 0.29 3.65
C TRP A 9 -8.60 -0.72 2.62
N ILE A 10 -9.10 -0.64 1.39
CA ILE A 10 -8.64 -1.42 0.25
C ILE A 10 -7.80 -0.52 -0.64
N LEU A 11 -6.49 -0.79 -0.68
CA LEU A 11 -5.52 0.06 -1.37
C LEU A 11 -5.38 -0.33 -2.86
N GLY A 12 -6.47 -0.14 -3.61
CA GLY A 12 -6.52 -0.36 -5.05
C GLY A 12 -6.83 -1.79 -5.48
N ASP A 13 -6.92 -1.97 -6.77
CA ASP A 13 -7.06 -3.24 -7.51
C ASP A 13 -7.98 -4.29 -6.85
N ILE A 14 -9.18 -3.88 -6.48
CA ILE A 14 -10.20 -4.69 -5.76
C ILE A 14 -10.56 -5.97 -6.53
N GLY A 15 -10.23 -6.03 -7.80
CA GLY A 15 -10.41 -7.20 -8.64
C GLY A 15 -9.94 -6.96 -10.06
N TYR A 16 -9.60 -8.04 -10.75
CA TYR A 16 -9.14 -8.02 -12.12
C TYR A 16 -9.93 -9.02 -12.97
N ARG A 17 -10.38 -8.61 -14.16
CA ARG A 17 -11.13 -9.46 -15.11
C ARG A 17 -12.34 -10.19 -14.49
N THR A 18 -13.02 -9.55 -13.57
CA THR A 18 -14.25 -10.08 -12.94
C THR A 18 -15.45 -9.19 -13.24
N SER A 19 -16.67 -9.64 -12.91
CA SER A 19 -17.86 -8.81 -13.09
C SER A 19 -18.16 -7.97 -11.85
N VAL A 20 -18.77 -6.79 -12.05
CA VAL A 20 -19.28 -5.95 -10.96
C VAL A 20 -20.22 -6.73 -10.04
N ARG A 21 -21.04 -7.65 -10.60
CA ARG A 21 -21.92 -8.51 -9.80
C ARG A 21 -21.13 -9.40 -8.85
N HIS A 22 -20.03 -9.99 -9.31
CA HIS A 22 -19.17 -10.84 -8.47
C HIS A 22 -18.46 -10.01 -7.41
N LEU A 23 -17.88 -8.87 -7.78
CA LEU A 23 -17.27 -7.93 -6.83
C LEU A 23 -18.24 -7.57 -5.71
N LYS A 24 -19.46 -7.13 -6.04
CA LYS A 24 -20.50 -6.81 -5.05
C LYS A 24 -20.84 -7.98 -4.16
N SER A 25 -20.87 -9.20 -4.70
CA SER A 25 -21.13 -10.41 -3.92
C SER A 25 -20.03 -10.68 -2.91
N CYS A 26 -18.76 -10.46 -3.27
CA CYS A 26 -17.62 -10.62 -2.39
C CYS A 26 -17.61 -9.54 -1.29
N LEU A 27 -17.74 -8.26 -1.67
CA LEU A 27 -17.73 -7.15 -0.71
C LEU A 27 -18.85 -7.24 0.33
N ARG A 28 -20.04 -7.70 -0.06
CA ARG A 28 -21.16 -7.92 0.86
C ARG A 28 -20.95 -9.03 1.87
N GLN A 29 -19.95 -9.89 1.69
CA GLN A 29 -19.57 -10.92 2.67
C GLN A 29 -18.65 -10.36 3.75
N LEU A 30 -18.05 -9.19 3.52
CA LEU A 30 -17.33 -8.47 4.54
C LEU A 30 -18.35 -7.94 5.58
N ARG A 31 -18.09 -8.21 6.84
CA ARG A 31 -18.96 -7.75 7.93
C ARG A 31 -18.68 -6.30 8.33
N CYS A 32 -17.57 -5.73 7.82
CA CYS A 32 -17.16 -4.36 8.07
C CYS A 32 -18.19 -3.38 7.50
N ARG A 33 -18.58 -2.38 8.30
CA ARG A 33 -19.48 -1.29 7.89
C ARG A 33 -18.72 -0.13 7.28
N HIS A 34 -17.49 0.13 7.73
CA HIS A 34 -16.67 1.26 7.33
C HIS A 34 -15.66 0.81 6.28
N LEU A 35 -16.13 0.77 5.03
CA LEU A 35 -15.33 0.29 3.90
C LEU A 35 -14.86 1.48 3.06
N HIS A 36 -13.56 1.60 2.87
CA HIS A 36 -12.90 2.66 2.11
C HIS A 36 -12.05 2.08 1.00
N ALA A 37 -11.89 2.81 -0.10
CA ALA A 37 -11.04 2.41 -1.19
C ALA A 37 -10.11 3.53 -1.64
N VAL A 38 -8.87 3.16 -1.93
CA VAL A 38 -7.94 3.95 -2.74
C VAL A 38 -8.00 3.42 -4.18
N ILE A 39 -7.91 4.31 -5.16
CA ILE A 39 -7.99 3.96 -6.58
C ILE A 39 -6.68 3.29 -7.02
N GLY A 40 -6.80 2.10 -7.64
CA GLY A 40 -5.70 1.38 -8.28
C GLY A 40 -5.68 1.58 -9.80
N ASN A 41 -4.78 0.89 -10.49
CA ASN A 41 -4.67 0.97 -11.95
C ASN A 41 -5.64 0.05 -12.69
N HIS A 42 -6.36 -0.84 -12.00
CA HIS A 42 -7.39 -1.72 -12.55
C HIS A 42 -8.80 -1.34 -12.08
N VAL A 43 -9.20 -0.08 -12.24
CA VAL A 43 -10.41 0.49 -11.64
C VAL A 43 -11.56 0.71 -12.62
N ASP A 44 -11.30 0.92 -13.90
CA ASP A 44 -12.26 1.43 -14.90
C ASP A 44 -13.55 0.61 -15.00
N TRP A 45 -13.47 -0.69 -14.81
CA TRP A 45 -14.59 -1.61 -15.00
C TRP A 45 -15.67 -1.57 -13.90
N TRP A 46 -15.35 -1.02 -12.71
CA TRP A 46 -16.32 -0.98 -11.60
C TRP A 46 -16.59 0.45 -11.08
N LEU A 47 -15.67 1.37 -11.25
CA LEU A 47 -15.76 2.72 -10.69
C LEU A 47 -16.97 3.49 -11.23
N ASP A 48 -17.33 3.29 -12.50
CA ASP A 48 -18.51 3.91 -13.11
C ASP A 48 -19.84 3.27 -12.68
N ASN A 49 -19.78 2.16 -11.93
CA ASN A 49 -20.97 1.46 -11.45
C ASN A 49 -21.43 2.01 -10.10
N ALA A 50 -22.41 2.92 -10.08
CA ALA A 50 -22.92 3.52 -8.85
C ALA A 50 -23.25 2.49 -7.74
N PRO A 51 -23.99 1.38 -8.00
CA PRO A 51 -24.26 0.38 -6.97
C PRO A 51 -23.03 -0.35 -6.43
N ALA A 52 -21.87 -0.31 -7.09
CA ALA A 52 -20.63 -0.83 -6.53
C ALA A 52 -19.95 0.22 -5.67
N ARG A 53 -19.95 1.47 -6.10
CA ARG A 53 -19.43 2.61 -5.31
C ARG A 53 -20.18 2.80 -4.00
N ASP A 54 -21.50 2.61 -3.99
CA ASP A 54 -22.36 2.76 -2.81
C ASP A 54 -22.04 1.77 -1.67
N LEU A 55 -21.13 0.81 -1.89
CA LEU A 55 -20.63 -0.08 -0.86
C LEU A 55 -19.49 0.54 -0.04
N PHE A 56 -18.93 1.63 -0.49
CA PHE A 56 -17.81 2.33 0.16
C PHE A 56 -18.25 3.65 0.76
N GLU A 57 -17.72 3.98 1.92
CA GLU A 57 -17.90 5.30 2.54
C GLU A 57 -17.05 6.37 1.83
N SER A 58 -15.86 5.97 1.37
CA SER A 58 -15.01 6.84 0.55
C SER A 58 -14.29 6.06 -0.55
N ILE A 59 -14.02 6.76 -1.65
CA ILE A 59 -13.18 6.28 -2.77
C ILE A 59 -12.33 7.46 -3.22
N GLU A 60 -11.03 7.36 -2.99
CA GLU A 60 -10.09 8.45 -3.22
C GLU A 60 -8.89 7.99 -4.05
N PRO A 61 -8.25 8.87 -4.84
CA PRO A 61 -7.01 8.53 -5.54
C PRO A 61 -5.87 8.15 -4.61
N ASN A 62 -5.76 8.85 -3.49
CA ASN A 62 -4.89 8.61 -2.35
C ASN A 62 -5.60 9.13 -1.11
N SER A 63 -5.22 8.65 0.08
CA SER A 63 -5.82 9.09 1.33
C SER A 63 -4.78 9.13 2.45
N THR A 64 -5.23 9.39 3.66
CA THR A 64 -4.43 9.28 4.89
C THR A 64 -5.23 8.56 5.95
N ALA A 65 -4.54 7.92 6.90
CA ALA A 65 -5.13 7.37 8.10
C ALA A 65 -4.32 7.78 9.33
N GLU A 66 -5.01 7.86 10.47
CA GLU A 66 -4.37 8.07 11.76
C GLU A 66 -4.15 6.72 12.44
N LEU A 67 -2.88 6.31 12.59
CA LEU A 67 -2.52 5.05 13.23
C LEU A 67 -1.82 5.29 14.55
N THR A 68 -2.15 4.45 15.54
CA THR A 68 -1.60 4.57 16.90
C THR A 68 -0.43 3.60 17.08
N GLY A 69 0.55 4.02 17.88
CA GLY A 69 1.63 3.14 18.30
C GLY A 69 2.76 2.94 17.30
N LEU A 70 2.84 3.73 16.23
CA LEU A 70 3.93 3.64 15.25
C LEU A 70 5.27 4.19 15.77
N GLY A 71 5.23 5.10 16.74
CA GLY A 71 6.42 5.70 17.34
C GLY A 71 7.10 4.81 18.36
N ILE A 72 8.44 4.58 18.24
CA ILE A 72 9.22 3.83 19.22
C ILE A 72 9.13 4.51 20.58
N GLY A 73 8.77 3.73 21.61
CA GLY A 73 8.61 4.23 22.98
C GLY A 73 7.43 5.17 23.20
N ARG A 74 6.54 5.30 22.23
CA ARG A 74 5.32 6.13 22.29
C ARG A 74 4.08 5.33 21.87
N PRO A 75 3.66 4.31 22.62
CA PRO A 75 2.59 3.39 22.22
C PRO A 75 1.19 4.05 22.10
N GLN A 76 1.02 5.26 22.62
CA GLN A 76 -0.23 6.02 22.56
C GLN A 76 -0.15 7.20 21.57
N ALA A 77 0.98 7.39 20.90
CA ALA A 77 1.08 8.48 19.92
C ALA A 77 0.40 8.06 18.63
N THR A 78 -0.44 8.96 18.11
CA THR A 78 -1.07 8.85 16.80
C THR A 78 -0.17 9.51 15.76
N GLU A 79 -0.06 8.89 14.62
CA GLU A 79 0.74 9.37 13.48
C GLU A 79 -0.08 9.26 12.19
N THR A 80 -0.07 10.33 11.40
CA THR A 80 -0.68 10.32 10.07
C THR A 80 0.18 9.51 9.11
N VAL A 81 -0.42 8.54 8.43
CA VAL A 81 0.23 7.76 7.38
C VAL A 81 -0.46 7.98 6.04
N ASN A 82 0.31 7.98 4.97
CA ASN A 82 -0.23 8.03 3.62
C ASN A 82 -0.78 6.66 3.20
N LEU A 83 -1.89 6.66 2.48
CA LEU A 83 -2.51 5.49 1.86
C LEU A 83 -2.50 5.68 0.35
N SER A 84 -1.86 4.78 -0.37
CA SER A 84 -1.78 4.81 -1.84
C SER A 84 -1.87 3.40 -2.41
N HIS A 85 -2.31 3.28 -3.65
CA HIS A 85 -2.15 2.02 -4.39
C HIS A 85 -0.68 1.79 -4.74
N PHE A 86 0.05 2.83 -5.10
CA PHE A 86 1.44 2.77 -5.56
C PHE A 86 2.43 3.03 -4.41
N PRO A 87 3.66 2.50 -4.51
CA PRO A 87 4.77 2.99 -3.69
C PRO A 87 5.01 4.48 -3.97
N TYR A 88 5.86 5.11 -3.17
CA TYR A 88 6.26 6.50 -3.46
C TYR A 88 6.84 6.63 -4.88
N ARG A 89 6.63 7.79 -5.49
CA ARG A 89 7.04 8.11 -6.87
C ARG A 89 8.49 7.75 -7.16
N GLU A 90 9.36 8.01 -6.20
CA GLU A 90 10.79 7.76 -6.28
C GLU A 90 11.13 6.26 -6.25
N ASP A 91 10.19 5.43 -5.79
CA ASP A 91 10.37 4.00 -5.57
C ASP A 91 9.62 3.14 -6.58
N LEU A 92 8.88 3.72 -7.52
CA LEU A 92 8.06 2.99 -8.50
C LEU A 92 8.85 1.91 -9.26
N ALA A 93 10.12 2.20 -9.60
CA ALA A 93 10.97 1.26 -10.32
C ALA A 93 11.41 0.05 -9.47
N TYR A 94 11.22 0.08 -8.16
CA TYR A 94 11.63 -1.01 -7.27
C TYR A 94 10.84 -2.30 -7.51
N GLY A 95 9.53 -2.18 -7.78
CA GLY A 95 8.68 -3.32 -8.14
C GLY A 95 8.78 -3.67 -9.62
N TRP A 96 8.43 -2.69 -10.45
CA TRP A 96 8.36 -2.81 -11.91
C TRP A 96 9.04 -1.60 -12.56
N PRO A 97 10.17 -1.77 -13.27
CA PRO A 97 10.93 -0.64 -13.82
C PRO A 97 10.11 0.32 -14.70
N ASP A 98 9.14 -0.20 -15.47
CA ASP A 98 8.30 0.60 -16.35
C ASP A 98 7.28 1.48 -15.59
N ASP A 99 6.99 1.17 -14.34
CA ASP A 99 6.02 1.91 -13.53
C ASP A 99 6.51 3.32 -13.19
N ALA A 100 7.82 3.52 -13.14
CA ALA A 100 8.42 4.84 -12.97
C ALA A 100 8.00 5.84 -14.06
N VAL A 101 7.59 5.35 -15.22
CA VAL A 101 7.06 6.16 -16.33
C VAL A 101 5.54 6.12 -16.36
N ARG A 102 4.94 4.92 -16.23
CA ARG A 102 3.51 4.71 -16.44
C ARG A 102 2.63 5.35 -15.36
N PHE A 103 3.06 5.31 -14.11
CA PHE A 103 2.24 5.68 -12.95
C PHE A 103 2.79 6.85 -12.15
N ARG A 104 3.81 7.54 -12.70
CA ARG A 104 4.48 8.66 -12.04
C ARG A 104 3.52 9.71 -11.48
N ASP A 105 2.51 10.07 -12.27
CA ASP A 105 1.58 11.14 -11.90
C ASP A 105 0.46 10.68 -10.95
N GLN A 106 0.32 9.37 -10.74
CA GLN A 106 -0.64 8.77 -9.82
C GLN A 106 -0.02 8.49 -8.46
N ALA A 107 1.30 8.25 -8.41
CA ALA A 107 2.03 7.98 -7.19
C ALA A 107 2.35 9.26 -6.40
N LEU A 108 2.25 9.18 -5.08
CA LEU A 108 2.61 10.28 -4.19
C LEU A 108 4.13 10.53 -4.22
N PRO A 109 4.58 11.79 -4.21
CA PRO A 109 5.97 12.10 -3.92
C PRO A 109 6.26 11.77 -2.45
N PHE A 110 7.52 11.43 -2.12
CA PHE A 110 7.91 11.26 -0.72
C PHE A 110 7.86 12.61 0.01
N ASP A 111 7.11 12.66 1.08
CA ASP A 111 6.86 13.87 1.89
C ASP A 111 7.35 13.74 3.35
N GLY A 112 8.03 12.63 3.66
CA GLY A 112 8.52 12.32 5.00
C GLY A 112 7.56 11.52 5.88
N HIS A 113 6.32 11.30 5.46
CA HIS A 113 5.38 10.43 6.16
C HIS A 113 5.63 8.96 5.84
N ARG A 114 5.07 8.09 6.67
CA ARG A 114 4.96 6.65 6.36
C ARG A 114 3.91 6.43 5.29
N LEU A 115 4.08 5.37 4.51
CA LEU A 115 3.18 4.97 3.44
C LEU A 115 2.76 3.51 3.59
N LEU A 116 1.46 3.25 3.45
CA LEU A 116 0.93 1.92 3.21
C LEU A 116 0.52 1.83 1.74
N TYR A 117 0.97 0.79 1.04
CA TYR A 117 0.73 0.65 -0.39
C TYR A 117 0.53 -0.82 -0.82
N GLY A 118 0.05 -1.03 -2.04
CA GLY A 118 -0.14 -2.33 -2.68
C GLY A 118 0.65 -2.47 -3.98
N HIS A 119 -0.01 -2.77 -5.10
CA HIS A 119 0.46 -2.74 -6.49
C HIS A 119 1.57 -3.73 -6.87
N THR A 120 2.64 -3.82 -6.10
CA THR A 120 3.90 -4.47 -6.52
C THR A 120 3.82 -6.00 -6.58
N HIS A 121 2.80 -6.65 -6.03
CA HIS A 121 2.66 -8.11 -5.94
C HIS A 121 3.88 -8.85 -5.35
N GLN A 122 4.71 -8.13 -4.60
CA GLN A 122 5.86 -8.73 -3.93
C GLN A 122 5.39 -9.56 -2.75
N LEU A 123 6.09 -10.69 -2.51
CA LEU A 123 5.80 -11.59 -1.39
C LEU A 123 6.41 -11.11 -0.06
N SER A 124 7.04 -9.94 -0.05
CA SER A 124 7.64 -9.32 1.13
C SER A 124 6.94 -8.02 1.48
N PRO A 125 6.67 -7.75 2.76
CA PRO A 125 6.14 -6.47 3.22
C PRO A 125 7.09 -5.28 3.03
N GLY A 126 8.41 -5.51 2.99
CA GLY A 126 9.40 -4.44 2.83
C GLY A 126 9.39 -3.82 1.45
N GLY A 127 9.54 -2.49 1.41
CA GLY A 127 9.68 -1.69 0.18
C GLY A 127 11.11 -1.21 -0.06
N ALA A 128 11.27 -0.26 -0.96
CA ALA A 128 12.55 0.38 -1.27
C ALA A 128 13.06 1.27 -0.12
N ARG A 129 12.18 1.68 0.79
CA ARG A 129 12.49 2.53 1.96
C ARG A 129 11.79 2.02 3.22
N HIS A 130 12.34 2.38 4.38
CA HIS A 130 11.80 1.96 5.67
C HIS A 130 10.47 2.63 6.04
N GLU A 131 10.17 3.77 5.45
CA GLU A 131 8.92 4.49 5.66
C GLU A 131 7.75 3.93 4.84
N ALA A 132 8.00 2.94 3.97
CA ALA A 132 6.97 2.38 3.09
C ALA A 132 6.75 0.88 3.35
N LEU A 133 5.49 0.50 3.61
CA LEU A 133 5.07 -0.86 3.88
C LEU A 133 4.11 -1.34 2.80
N ASN A 134 4.47 -2.45 2.13
CA ASN A 134 3.57 -3.16 1.25
C ASN A 134 2.54 -3.96 2.07
N VAL A 135 1.28 -3.53 2.03
CA VAL A 135 0.14 -4.20 2.68
C VAL A 135 -0.66 -5.05 1.70
N GLY A 136 -0.16 -5.25 0.49
CA GLY A 136 -0.78 -6.13 -0.51
C GLY A 136 -0.94 -7.56 0.02
N LEU A 137 -2.06 -8.20 -0.27
CA LEU A 137 -2.43 -9.52 0.24
C LEU A 137 -1.36 -10.59 -0.04
N ASP A 138 -0.62 -10.48 -1.16
CA ASP A 138 0.46 -11.40 -1.54
C ASP A 138 1.58 -11.45 -0.49
N ALA A 139 1.87 -10.31 0.16
CA ALA A 139 2.90 -10.20 1.20
C ALA A 139 2.43 -10.71 2.58
N TRP A 140 1.14 -10.92 2.78
CA TRP A 140 0.52 -11.18 4.08
C TRP A 140 -0.35 -12.45 4.11
N ASN A 141 0.05 -13.49 3.38
CA ASN A 141 -0.66 -14.78 3.34
C ASN A 141 -2.14 -14.64 2.96
N LEU A 142 -2.47 -13.73 2.05
CA LEU A 142 -3.84 -13.43 1.59
C LEU A 142 -4.78 -12.97 2.72
N GLN A 143 -4.25 -12.30 3.73
CA GLN A 143 -5.01 -11.75 4.84
C GLN A 143 -4.86 -10.23 4.92
N PRO A 144 -5.89 -9.49 5.35
CA PRO A 144 -5.74 -8.07 5.64
C PRO A 144 -4.78 -7.85 6.80
N VAL A 145 -4.08 -6.73 6.76
CA VAL A 145 -3.08 -6.34 7.77
C VAL A 145 -3.75 -5.47 8.81
N SER A 146 -3.56 -5.78 10.08
CA SER A 146 -4.09 -4.98 11.19
C SER A 146 -3.15 -3.83 11.55
N GLU A 147 -3.69 -2.78 12.19
CA GLU A 147 -2.92 -1.66 12.74
C GLU A 147 -1.77 -2.14 13.64
N THR A 148 -2.03 -3.15 14.48
CA THR A 148 -1.00 -3.76 15.35
C THR A 148 0.14 -4.37 14.53
N GLN A 149 -0.17 -5.13 13.48
CA GLN A 149 0.85 -5.72 12.61
C GLN A 149 1.66 -4.66 11.85
N ILE A 150 1.02 -3.55 11.45
CA ILE A 150 1.69 -2.39 10.84
C ILE A 150 2.67 -1.79 11.85
N ALA A 151 2.23 -1.55 13.08
CA ALA A 151 3.08 -0.99 14.13
C ALA A 151 4.26 -1.91 14.46
N ASP A 152 4.03 -3.20 14.63
CA ASP A 152 5.06 -4.21 14.89
C ASP A 152 6.11 -4.24 13.78
N TRP A 153 5.67 -4.15 12.52
CA TRP A 153 6.59 -4.13 11.40
C TRP A 153 7.48 -2.89 11.42
N PHE A 154 6.93 -1.70 11.59
CA PHE A 154 7.70 -0.46 11.65
C PHE A 154 8.64 -0.44 12.85
N HIS A 155 8.25 -0.99 14.00
CA HIS A 155 9.13 -1.11 15.17
C HIS A 155 10.32 -2.04 14.91
N ALA A 156 10.06 -3.19 14.28
CA ALA A 156 11.12 -4.16 13.97
C ALA A 156 12.16 -3.61 12.99
N HIS A 157 11.76 -2.69 12.11
CA HIS A 157 12.62 -2.14 11.05
C HIS A 157 13.13 -0.70 11.33
N ALA A 158 12.75 -0.11 12.46
CA ALA A 158 13.13 1.26 12.82
C ALA A 158 14.62 1.43 13.18
N THR A 159 15.33 0.34 13.49
CA THR A 159 16.75 0.36 13.91
C THR A 159 17.72 0.16 12.76
N ASP A 160 17.24 -0.17 11.58
CA ASP A 160 18.10 -0.38 10.39
C ASP A 160 18.34 0.93 9.62
N SER A 161 18.58 2.05 10.35
CA SER A 161 18.88 3.35 9.75
C SER A 161 20.31 3.42 9.16
N THR A 162 20.76 2.38 8.49
CA THR A 162 21.87 2.51 7.54
C THR A 162 21.29 2.80 6.16
N HIS A 163 20.97 4.07 5.96
CA HIS A 163 20.65 4.63 4.66
C HIS A 163 21.81 4.35 3.70
N VAL A 164 21.74 3.28 2.94
CA VAL A 164 22.61 3.08 1.79
C VAL A 164 22.07 4.02 0.70
N SER A 165 22.66 5.20 0.60
CA SER A 165 22.39 6.10 -0.52
C SER A 165 22.65 5.36 -1.83
N PRO A 166 21.81 5.52 -2.87
CA PRO A 166 22.09 4.98 -4.20
C PRO A 166 23.45 5.40 -4.79
N LEU A 167 24.11 6.41 -4.17
CA LEU A 167 25.45 6.90 -4.54
C LEU A 167 26.58 6.05 -3.93
N ASP A 168 26.32 5.15 -3.00
CA ASP A 168 27.30 4.30 -2.33
C ASP A 168 27.39 2.88 -2.89
N MET A 169 26.78 2.59 -4.03
CA MET A 169 26.97 1.31 -4.71
C MET A 169 28.34 1.29 -5.38
N PRO A 170 29.22 0.30 -5.08
CA PRO A 170 30.49 0.19 -5.77
C PRO A 170 30.24 -0.03 -7.26
N ASP A 171 30.98 0.68 -8.09
CA ASP A 171 30.96 0.54 -9.55
C ASP A 171 31.01 -0.94 -9.94
N SER A 172 30.05 -1.37 -10.73
CA SER A 172 30.05 -2.71 -11.30
C SER A 172 31.35 -2.91 -12.08
N PRO A 173 32.08 -4.03 -11.91
CA PRO A 173 33.26 -4.30 -12.72
C PRO A 173 32.86 -4.35 -14.19
N GLY A 174 33.48 -3.49 -14.98
CA GLY A 174 33.29 -3.43 -16.42
C GLY A 174 33.61 -4.78 -17.08
N PRO A 175 33.07 -5.03 -18.29
CA PRO A 175 33.29 -6.30 -19.00
C PRO A 175 34.79 -6.52 -19.25
N ALA A 176 35.24 -7.75 -19.00
CA ALA A 176 36.61 -8.19 -19.26
C ALA A 176 36.94 -8.02 -20.75
N PRO A 177 38.16 -7.59 -21.10
CA PRO A 177 38.60 -7.50 -22.51
C PRO A 177 38.70 -8.87 -23.14
N HIS A 178 38.26 -8.98 -24.40
CA HIS A 178 38.38 -10.14 -25.26
C HIS A 178 39.83 -10.39 -25.69
#